data_68a479596b30a900e430681fcde1aedd
#
_entry.id   68a479596b30a900e430681fcde1aedd
#
_cell.length_a   1.000
_cell.length_b   1.000
_cell.length_c   1.000
_cell.angle_alpha   90.00
_cell.angle_beta   90.00
_cell.angle_gamma   90.00
#
_symmetry.space_group_name_H-M   'P 1'
#
loop_
_entity.id
_entity.type
_entity.pdbx_description
1 polymer ?
#
loop_
_entity_poly.entity_id
_entity_poly.type
_entity_poly.pdbx_seq_one_letter_code
_entity_poly.pdbx_strand_id
1 'polypeptide(L)'
;MTRDFWNDAAATFNVFFTQKLHSGSAEPQAALFPLVGAAAGGICTLTGLVAGILFGREAAGLFAAIVLPLGCELMTEWRGLRSLSVYLTLRFRRGEMAEAVSRDLEFRREMTPIFLFVSLYLLRALAFGMISFRSPSIFLPVFTGAYLVRSGLADCAAEDFEPLLGIPEEKKRIPYGIAGAVVLLTGILSLHLQVLAGGFVLLLAAELILRIQRHAVIRHAGRPSPRLFEIDGYLAETLLLLAGIAVA
;
A
#
# COMPACT_ATOMS: atom_id res chain seq x y z
N MET A 1 14.71 26.01 -0.11
CA MET A 1 14.50 24.73 -0.80
C MET A 1 14.48 23.50 0.12
N THR A 2 15.41 23.33 1.06
CA THR A 2 15.46 22.13 1.94
C THR A 2 14.35 22.09 3.01
N ARG A 3 14.02 23.24 3.64
CA ARG A 3 13.02 23.29 4.73
C ARG A 3 11.59 23.06 4.20
N ASP A 4 11.31 23.58 3.02
CA ASP A 4 9.99 23.40 2.38
C ASP A 4 9.77 21.94 1.95
N PHE A 5 10.80 21.28 1.40
CA PHE A 5 10.73 19.87 1.04
C PHE A 5 10.41 18.95 2.23
N TRP A 6 11.05 19.18 3.39
CA TRP A 6 10.79 18.37 4.57
C TRP A 6 9.40 18.61 5.16
N ASN A 7 8.91 19.84 5.09
CA ASN A 7 7.55 20.16 5.50
C ASN A 7 6.51 19.50 4.58
N ASP A 8 6.72 19.53 3.26
CA ASP A 8 5.86 18.85 2.28
C ASP A 8 5.88 17.34 2.48
N ALA A 9 7.05 16.74 2.73
CA ALA A 9 7.18 15.32 3.02
C ALA A 9 6.46 14.96 4.32
N ALA A 10 6.57 15.76 5.38
CA ALA A 10 5.86 15.55 6.64
C ALA A 10 4.34 15.71 6.46
N ALA A 11 3.88 16.72 5.71
CA ALA A 11 2.46 16.88 5.38
C ALA A 11 1.93 15.67 4.61
N THR A 12 2.71 15.17 3.66
CA THR A 12 2.36 13.99 2.86
C THR A 12 2.30 12.72 3.72
N PHE A 13 3.25 12.54 4.63
CA PHE A 13 3.24 11.44 5.61
C PHE A 13 1.98 11.47 6.46
N ASN A 14 1.57 12.66 6.91
CA ASN A 14 0.38 12.86 7.74
C ASN A 14 -0.95 12.47 7.07
N VAL A 15 -0.99 12.30 5.74
CA VAL A 15 -2.16 11.79 5.02
C VAL A 15 -2.41 10.32 5.35
N PHE A 16 -1.34 9.54 5.49
CA PHE A 16 -1.45 8.08 5.58
C PHE A 16 -1.38 7.56 7.02
N PHE A 17 -0.71 8.26 7.92
CA PHE A 17 -0.42 7.75 9.26
C PHE A 17 -1.10 8.57 10.36
N THR A 18 -1.41 7.89 11.46
CA THR A 18 -2.02 8.50 12.67
C THR A 18 -1.06 9.43 13.40
N GLN A 19 0.22 9.05 13.42
CA GLN A 19 1.25 9.89 14.02
C GLN A 19 1.48 11.10 13.14
N LYS A 20 1.28 12.29 13.71
CA LYS A 20 1.43 13.55 12.98
C LYS A 20 2.82 14.11 13.17
N LEU A 21 3.48 14.36 12.05
CA LEU A 21 4.74 15.09 12.00
C LEU A 21 4.46 16.59 11.88
N HIS A 22 5.33 17.40 12.45
CA HIS A 22 5.20 18.85 12.32
C HIS A 22 5.50 19.27 10.86
N SER A 23 4.48 19.77 10.17
CA SER A 23 4.54 20.16 8.75
C SER A 23 4.32 21.65 8.52
N GLY A 24 4.09 22.42 9.60
CA GLY A 24 3.73 23.84 9.46
C GLY A 24 2.45 24.01 8.63
N SER A 25 2.49 24.94 7.65
CA SER A 25 1.41 25.20 6.70
C SER A 25 1.59 24.46 5.36
N ALA A 26 2.47 23.46 5.31
CA ALA A 26 2.74 22.73 4.07
C ALA A 26 1.57 21.81 3.69
N GLU A 27 1.36 21.66 2.39
CA GLU A 27 0.31 20.82 1.83
C GLU A 27 0.85 19.47 1.38
N PRO A 28 0.05 18.38 1.49
CA PRO A 28 0.47 17.07 1.04
C PRO A 28 0.64 17.05 -0.49
N GLN A 29 1.69 16.40 -0.98
CA GLN A 29 1.98 16.27 -2.41
C GLN A 29 1.94 14.81 -2.83
N ALA A 30 1.05 14.44 -3.77
CA ALA A 30 0.98 13.07 -4.29
C ALA A 30 2.28 12.63 -4.98
N ALA A 31 3.07 13.56 -5.51
CA ALA A 31 4.40 13.28 -6.05
C ALA A 31 5.38 12.67 -5.03
N LEU A 32 5.17 12.89 -3.73
CA LEU A 32 6.02 12.40 -2.65
C LEU A 32 5.51 11.09 -2.02
N PHE A 33 4.38 10.53 -2.47
CA PHE A 33 3.85 9.27 -1.93
C PHE A 33 4.87 8.12 -1.94
N PRO A 34 5.67 7.89 -3.00
CA PRO A 34 6.69 6.83 -2.96
C PRO A 34 7.74 7.01 -1.85
N LEU A 35 8.03 8.25 -1.43
CA LEU A 35 8.93 8.50 -0.29
C LEU A 35 8.30 8.03 1.03
N VAL A 36 6.99 8.24 1.19
CA VAL A 36 6.24 7.73 2.35
C VAL A 36 6.25 6.20 2.34
N GLY A 37 6.06 5.58 1.17
CA GLY A 37 6.20 4.14 0.99
C GLY A 37 7.59 3.62 1.35
N ALA A 38 8.64 4.33 0.93
CA ALA A 38 10.02 4.01 1.29
C ALA A 38 10.25 4.06 2.81
N ALA A 39 9.69 5.05 3.50
CA ALA A 39 9.76 5.13 4.96
C ALA A 39 9.04 3.94 5.64
N ALA A 40 7.82 3.60 5.20
CA ALA A 40 7.08 2.46 5.71
C ALA A 40 7.82 1.13 5.45
N GLY A 41 8.31 0.93 4.22
CA GLY A 41 9.11 -0.23 3.84
C GLY A 41 10.43 -0.31 4.60
N GLY A 42 11.06 0.83 4.88
CA GLY A 42 12.25 0.94 5.72
C GLY A 42 12.02 0.47 7.14
N ILE A 43 10.91 0.88 7.75
CA ILE A 43 10.51 0.44 9.09
C ILE A 43 10.30 -1.09 9.09
N CYS A 44 9.57 -1.63 8.11
CA CYS A 44 9.36 -3.07 7.99
C CYS A 44 10.68 -3.83 7.79
N THR A 45 11.58 -3.31 6.94
CA THR A 45 12.92 -3.88 6.72
C THR A 45 13.72 -3.92 8.01
N LEU A 46 13.82 -2.79 8.72
CA LEU A 46 14.55 -2.70 9.98
C LEU A 46 13.98 -3.64 11.03
N THR A 47 12.66 -3.69 11.17
CA THR A 47 11.99 -4.60 12.10
C THR A 47 12.29 -6.05 11.77
N GLY A 48 12.25 -6.44 10.49
CA GLY A 48 12.60 -7.79 10.05
C GLY A 48 14.06 -8.15 10.30
N LEU A 49 14.99 -7.22 10.03
CA LEU A 49 16.42 -7.40 10.30
C LEU A 49 16.71 -7.54 11.79
N VAL A 50 16.17 -6.64 12.62
CA VAL A 50 16.35 -6.69 14.08
C VAL A 50 15.77 -7.97 14.65
N ALA A 51 14.56 -8.37 14.23
CA ALA A 51 13.98 -9.63 14.63
C ALA A 51 14.85 -10.83 14.22
N GLY A 52 15.44 -10.80 13.01
CA GLY A 52 16.36 -11.82 12.53
C GLY A 52 17.63 -11.96 13.38
N ILE A 53 18.16 -10.83 13.85
CA ILE A 53 19.33 -10.82 14.75
C ILE A 53 18.98 -11.34 16.15
N LEU A 54 17.83 -10.93 16.68
CA LEU A 54 17.44 -11.26 18.06
C LEU A 54 16.91 -12.70 18.21
N PHE A 55 16.13 -13.18 17.24
CA PHE A 55 15.38 -14.43 17.38
C PHE A 55 15.81 -15.52 16.38
N GLY A 56 16.70 -15.20 15.43
CA GLY A 56 17.00 -16.06 14.31
C GLY A 56 15.95 -15.98 13.20
N ARG A 57 16.29 -16.45 12.00
CA ARG A 57 15.47 -16.24 10.78
C ARG A 57 14.07 -16.82 10.87
N GLU A 58 13.92 -18.03 11.41
CA GLU A 58 12.61 -18.70 11.48
C GLU A 58 11.66 -17.98 12.43
N ALA A 59 12.11 -17.66 13.63
CA ALA A 59 11.31 -16.94 14.61
C ALA A 59 11.04 -15.49 14.16
N ALA A 60 11.97 -14.86 13.45
CA ALA A 60 11.77 -13.55 12.85
C ALA A 60 10.65 -13.55 11.80
N GLY A 61 10.56 -14.60 10.97
CA GLY A 61 9.45 -14.77 10.02
C GLY A 61 8.09 -14.85 10.72
N LEU A 62 7.99 -15.65 11.78
CA LEU A 62 6.76 -15.75 12.59
C LEU A 62 6.42 -14.43 13.30
N PHE A 63 7.41 -13.77 13.89
CA PHE A 63 7.25 -12.46 14.52
C PHE A 63 6.75 -11.42 13.51
N ALA A 64 7.38 -11.34 12.34
CA ALA A 64 7.02 -10.43 11.28
C ALA A 64 5.61 -10.69 10.73
N ALA A 65 5.20 -11.96 10.62
CA ALA A 65 3.86 -12.34 10.18
C ALA A 65 2.74 -11.80 11.10
N ILE A 66 3.03 -11.57 12.37
CA ILE A 66 2.06 -11.06 13.34
C ILE A 66 2.22 -9.54 13.51
N VAL A 67 3.44 -9.10 13.80
CA VAL A 67 3.70 -7.72 14.25
C VAL A 67 3.64 -6.70 13.11
N LEU A 68 4.19 -7.04 11.94
CA LEU A 68 4.24 -6.08 10.84
C LEU A 68 2.86 -5.75 10.25
N PRO A 69 2.01 -6.73 9.88
CA PRO A 69 0.67 -6.38 9.37
C PRO A 69 -0.17 -5.66 10.44
N LEU A 70 -0.09 -6.09 11.70
CA LEU A 70 -0.80 -5.41 12.79
C LEU A 70 -0.30 -3.97 12.98
N GLY A 71 1.01 -3.76 12.95
CA GLY A 71 1.63 -2.44 13.05
C GLY A 71 1.21 -1.52 11.90
N CYS A 72 1.24 -2.02 10.65
CA CYS A 72 0.79 -1.27 9.49
C CYS A 72 -0.69 -0.86 9.61
N GLU A 73 -1.56 -1.78 10.02
CA GLU A 73 -2.99 -1.50 10.18
C GLU A 73 -3.24 -0.49 11.32
N LEU A 74 -2.56 -0.62 12.45
CA LEU A 74 -2.67 0.34 13.55
C LEU A 74 -2.18 1.73 13.14
N MET A 75 -1.07 1.81 12.42
CA MET A 75 -0.52 3.10 11.96
C MET A 75 -1.44 3.80 10.95
N THR A 76 -2.24 3.06 10.19
CA THR A 76 -3.19 3.59 9.20
C THR A 76 -4.63 3.64 9.70
N GLU A 77 -4.89 3.39 11.00
CA GLU A 77 -6.24 3.32 11.58
C GLU A 77 -7.17 2.34 10.85
N TRP A 78 -6.65 1.26 10.31
CA TRP A 78 -7.40 0.25 9.56
C TRP A 78 -8.13 0.81 8.34
N ARG A 79 -7.71 1.96 7.80
CA ARG A 79 -8.45 2.68 6.74
C ARG A 79 -8.70 1.83 5.52
N GLY A 80 -7.68 1.11 5.03
CA GLY A 80 -7.80 0.25 3.85
C GLY A 80 -8.81 -0.88 4.07
N LEU A 81 -8.66 -1.62 5.15
CA LEU A 81 -9.55 -2.72 5.52
C LEU A 81 -10.97 -2.24 5.81
N ARG A 82 -11.12 -1.12 6.53
CA ARG A 82 -12.41 -0.52 6.83
C ARG A 82 -13.14 -0.09 5.55
N SER A 83 -12.45 0.57 4.64
CA SER A 83 -13.01 1.01 3.36
C SER A 83 -13.44 -0.17 2.50
N LEU A 84 -12.62 -1.24 2.45
CA LEU A 84 -12.93 -2.48 1.75
C LEU A 84 -14.16 -3.17 2.35
N SER A 85 -14.24 -3.28 3.68
CA SER A 85 -15.39 -3.87 4.38
C SER A 85 -16.69 -3.14 4.05
N VAL A 86 -16.67 -1.80 4.12
CA VAL A 86 -17.83 -0.97 3.77
C VAL A 86 -18.23 -1.16 2.30
N TYR A 87 -17.26 -1.17 1.38
CA TYR A 87 -17.52 -1.38 -0.04
C TYR A 87 -18.16 -2.73 -0.33
N LEU A 88 -17.64 -3.80 0.25
CA LEU A 88 -18.17 -5.15 0.08
C LEU A 88 -19.59 -5.23 0.64
N THR A 89 -19.82 -4.70 1.84
CA THR A 89 -21.14 -4.66 2.45
C THR A 89 -22.15 -3.93 1.55
N LEU A 90 -21.78 -2.78 1.00
CA LEU A 90 -22.64 -2.01 0.10
C LEU A 90 -22.89 -2.74 -1.23
N ARG A 91 -21.87 -3.41 -1.79
CA ARG A 91 -22.00 -4.16 -3.03
C ARG A 91 -22.92 -5.37 -2.88
N PHE A 92 -22.83 -6.07 -1.76
CA PHE A 92 -23.72 -7.20 -1.45
C PHE A 92 -25.15 -6.74 -1.12
N ARG A 93 -25.32 -5.53 -0.58
CA ARG A 93 -26.65 -4.91 -0.36
C ARG A 93 -27.37 -4.50 -1.64
N ARG A 94 -26.67 -4.06 -2.66
CA ARG A 94 -27.29 -3.67 -3.95
C ARG A 94 -27.87 -4.84 -4.76
N GLY A 95 -27.59 -6.09 -4.39
CA GLY A 95 -28.21 -7.28 -4.97
C GLY A 95 -29.62 -7.58 -4.45
N GLU A 96 -30.21 -6.74 -3.63
CA GLU A 96 -31.47 -6.94 -2.90
C GLU A 96 -32.76 -6.58 -3.65
N MET A 97 -32.77 -6.57 -4.94
CA MET A 97 -34.06 -6.42 -5.64
C MET A 97 -34.84 -7.72 -5.84
N ALA A 98 -34.50 -8.77 -5.15
CA ALA A 98 -35.33 -9.97 -5.05
C ALA A 98 -35.68 -10.21 -3.59
N GLU A 99 -36.86 -9.77 -3.20
CA GLU A 99 -37.53 -10.13 -1.95
C GLU A 99 -37.47 -11.65 -1.70
N ALA A 100 -37.33 -12.01 -0.44
CA ALA A 100 -37.70 -13.32 0.11
C ALA A 100 -36.83 -14.53 -0.25
N VAL A 101 -35.52 -14.45 -0.15
CA VAL A 101 -34.73 -15.67 -0.05
C VAL A 101 -34.03 -15.72 1.29
N SER A 102 -34.69 -16.49 2.17
CA SER A 102 -34.22 -17.19 3.38
C SER A 102 -33.11 -16.59 4.26
N ARG A 103 -33.25 -16.81 5.57
CA ARG A 103 -32.27 -16.55 6.66
C ARG A 103 -30.83 -16.99 6.33
N ASP A 104 -30.65 -17.99 5.47
CA ASP A 104 -29.34 -18.44 4.97
C ASP A 104 -28.60 -17.39 4.11
N LEU A 105 -29.31 -16.56 3.37
CA LEU A 105 -28.74 -15.48 2.57
C LEU A 105 -28.32 -14.29 3.43
N GLU A 106 -29.04 -13.98 4.50
CA GLU A 106 -28.63 -12.95 5.46
C GLU A 106 -27.35 -13.35 6.16
N PHE A 107 -27.22 -14.59 6.62
CA PHE A 107 -26.01 -15.11 7.24
C PHE A 107 -24.81 -15.07 6.27
N ARG A 108 -24.98 -15.55 5.04
CA ARG A 108 -23.93 -15.49 4.00
C ARG A 108 -23.52 -14.04 3.68
N ARG A 109 -24.48 -13.14 3.69
CA ARG A 109 -24.29 -11.72 3.42
C ARG A 109 -23.45 -11.00 4.47
N GLU A 110 -23.64 -11.34 5.74
CA GLU A 110 -22.85 -10.78 6.84
C GLU A 110 -21.48 -11.43 6.97
N MET A 111 -21.39 -12.71 6.70
CA MET A 111 -20.15 -13.47 6.85
C MET A 111 -19.18 -13.29 5.70
N THR A 112 -19.62 -13.04 4.46
CA THR A 112 -18.72 -12.89 3.31
C THR A 112 -17.71 -11.74 3.48
N PRO A 113 -18.08 -10.53 3.95
CA PRO A 113 -17.11 -9.47 4.23
C PRO A 113 -16.10 -9.86 5.30
N ILE A 114 -16.54 -10.58 6.35
CA ILE A 114 -15.69 -11.04 7.44
C ILE A 114 -14.68 -12.06 6.92
N PHE A 115 -15.12 -13.06 6.14
CA PHE A 115 -14.24 -14.06 5.54
C PHE A 115 -13.21 -13.42 4.60
N LEU A 116 -13.62 -12.47 3.77
CA LEU A 116 -12.71 -11.74 2.88
C LEU A 116 -11.68 -10.93 3.68
N PHE A 117 -12.14 -10.25 4.73
CA PHE A 117 -11.28 -9.49 5.63
C PHE A 117 -10.22 -10.40 6.27
N VAL A 118 -10.65 -11.50 6.89
CA VAL A 118 -9.76 -12.46 7.55
C VAL A 118 -8.79 -13.08 6.53
N SER A 119 -9.29 -13.48 5.36
CA SER A 119 -8.46 -14.08 4.31
C SER A 119 -7.39 -13.13 3.80
N LEU A 120 -7.73 -11.86 3.55
CA LEU A 120 -6.77 -10.84 3.11
C LEU A 120 -5.75 -10.53 4.20
N TYR A 121 -6.18 -10.45 5.46
CA TYR A 121 -5.27 -10.24 6.57
C TYR A 121 -4.29 -11.41 6.73
N LEU A 122 -4.77 -12.65 6.68
CA LEU A 122 -3.92 -13.84 6.74
C LEU A 122 -2.95 -13.92 5.56
N LEU A 123 -3.42 -13.56 4.36
CA LEU A 123 -2.58 -13.52 3.16
C LEU A 123 -1.44 -12.49 3.30
N ARG A 124 -1.75 -11.31 3.84
CA ARG A 124 -0.75 -10.29 4.15
C ARG A 124 0.23 -10.77 5.22
N ALA A 125 -0.29 -11.35 6.32
CA ALA A 125 0.54 -11.90 7.39
C ALA A 125 1.53 -12.95 6.86
N LEU A 126 1.05 -13.87 6.01
CA LEU A 126 1.90 -14.83 5.34
C LEU A 126 2.99 -14.15 4.48
N ALA A 127 2.62 -13.14 3.70
CA ALA A 127 3.56 -12.41 2.86
C ALA A 127 4.63 -11.70 3.69
N PHE A 128 4.25 -11.00 4.75
CA PHE A 128 5.20 -10.37 5.67
C PHE A 128 6.17 -11.38 6.28
N GLY A 129 5.64 -12.51 6.76
CA GLY A 129 6.48 -13.57 7.33
C GLY A 129 7.48 -14.14 6.33
N MET A 130 7.04 -14.47 5.12
CA MET A 130 7.90 -15.06 4.09
C MET A 130 8.96 -14.08 3.57
N ILE A 131 8.60 -12.81 3.35
CA ILE A 131 9.56 -11.78 2.94
C ILE A 131 10.58 -11.57 4.05
N SER A 132 10.15 -11.44 5.30
CA SER A 132 11.07 -11.25 6.43
C SER A 132 12.03 -12.43 6.62
N PHE A 133 11.54 -13.65 6.40
CA PHE A 133 12.36 -14.87 6.48
C PHE A 133 13.43 -14.93 5.37
N ARG A 134 13.06 -14.56 4.13
CA ARG A 134 13.96 -14.69 2.96
C ARG A 134 14.84 -13.46 2.78
N SER A 135 14.25 -12.28 2.64
CA SER A 135 14.95 -11.03 2.35
C SER A 135 14.16 -9.82 2.81
N PRO A 136 14.33 -9.36 4.07
CA PRO A 136 13.59 -8.21 4.60
C PRO A 136 13.75 -6.92 3.78
N SER A 137 14.88 -6.77 3.06
CA SER A 137 15.13 -5.58 2.21
C SER A 137 14.10 -5.41 1.09
N ILE A 138 13.39 -6.47 0.70
CA ILE A 138 12.32 -6.42 -0.31
C ILE A 138 11.11 -5.59 0.14
N PHE A 139 10.91 -5.34 1.43
CA PHE A 139 9.86 -4.43 1.89
C PHE A 139 10.03 -3.01 1.33
N LEU A 140 11.25 -2.52 1.18
CA LEU A 140 11.51 -1.20 0.61
C LEU A 140 10.88 -1.04 -0.79
N PRO A 141 11.23 -1.83 -1.81
CA PRO A 141 10.61 -1.70 -3.14
C PRO A 141 9.13 -2.07 -3.16
N VAL A 142 8.64 -2.99 -2.30
CA VAL A 142 7.22 -3.35 -2.21
C VAL A 142 6.38 -2.13 -1.79
N PHE A 143 6.71 -1.50 -0.68
CA PHE A 143 5.95 -0.36 -0.18
C PHE A 143 6.14 0.87 -1.06
N THR A 144 7.35 1.10 -1.58
CA THR A 144 7.61 2.19 -2.53
C THR A 144 6.73 2.03 -3.78
N GLY A 145 6.64 0.81 -4.33
CA GLY A 145 5.79 0.49 -5.47
C GLY A 145 4.30 0.66 -5.15
N ALA A 146 3.83 0.25 -3.98
CA ALA A 146 2.44 0.42 -3.56
C ALA A 146 2.06 1.90 -3.47
N TYR A 147 2.94 2.73 -2.96
CA TYR A 147 2.72 4.17 -2.87
C TYR A 147 2.94 4.89 -4.20
N LEU A 148 3.71 4.31 -5.13
CA LEU A 148 3.76 4.77 -6.53
C LEU A 148 2.40 4.57 -7.20
N VAL A 149 1.75 3.42 -6.98
CA VAL A 149 0.37 3.17 -7.47
C VAL A 149 -0.59 4.20 -6.89
N ARG A 150 -0.53 4.46 -5.58
CA ARG A 150 -1.36 5.49 -4.92
C ARG A 150 -1.11 6.89 -5.50
N SER A 151 0.13 7.25 -5.79
CA SER A 151 0.48 8.52 -6.45
C SER A 151 -0.20 8.64 -7.82
N GLY A 152 -0.10 7.59 -8.63
CA GLY A 152 -0.73 7.57 -9.96
C GLY A 152 -2.26 7.57 -9.92
N LEU A 153 -2.88 6.95 -8.90
CA LEU A 153 -4.33 7.00 -8.70
C LEU A 153 -4.78 8.39 -8.23
N ALA A 154 -4.01 9.05 -7.37
CA ALA A 154 -4.29 10.43 -6.94
C ALA A 154 -4.25 11.41 -8.12
N ASP A 155 -3.30 11.25 -9.02
CA ASP A 155 -3.20 12.06 -10.24
C ASP A 155 -4.45 11.90 -11.14
N CYS A 156 -5.00 10.68 -11.24
CA CYS A 156 -6.22 10.43 -12.00
C CYS A 156 -7.49 10.96 -11.30
N ALA A 157 -7.46 10.99 -9.98
CA ALA A 157 -8.60 11.46 -9.18
C ALA A 157 -8.65 13.00 -9.07
N ALA A 158 -7.54 13.69 -9.38
CA ALA A 158 -7.41 15.13 -9.20
C ALA A 158 -8.35 15.96 -10.07
N GLU A 159 -8.83 15.42 -11.19
CA GLU A 159 -9.83 16.10 -12.03
C GLU A 159 -11.20 16.21 -11.32
N ASP A 160 -11.52 15.30 -10.39
CA ASP A 160 -12.79 15.21 -9.69
C ASP A 160 -12.70 15.43 -8.16
N PHE A 161 -11.49 15.38 -7.60
CA PHE A 161 -11.18 15.65 -6.21
C PHE A 161 -10.48 16.99 -6.07
N GLU A 162 -10.45 17.49 -4.84
CA GLU A 162 -9.73 18.73 -4.51
C GLU A 162 -8.42 18.83 -5.31
N PRO A 163 -8.20 19.94 -6.02
CA PRO A 163 -7.02 20.16 -6.87
C PRO A 163 -5.67 20.02 -6.14
N LEU A 164 -5.72 19.87 -4.82
CA LEU A 164 -4.58 19.71 -3.92
C LEU A 164 -3.79 18.39 -4.11
N LEU A 165 -4.40 17.34 -4.66
CA LEU A 165 -3.71 16.05 -4.84
C LEU A 165 -3.20 15.82 -6.27
N GLY A 166 -3.54 16.67 -7.22
CA GLY A 166 -3.06 16.58 -8.60
C GLY A 166 -1.55 16.76 -8.69
N ILE A 167 -0.92 15.98 -9.57
CA ILE A 167 0.50 16.13 -9.85
C ILE A 167 0.67 17.03 -11.07
N PRO A 168 1.26 18.24 -10.93
CA PRO A 168 1.56 19.08 -12.07
C PRO A 168 2.38 18.32 -13.13
N GLU A 169 2.14 18.58 -14.42
CA GLU A 169 2.81 17.91 -15.54
C GLU A 169 4.34 17.85 -15.38
N GLU A 170 4.93 18.95 -14.91
CA GLU A 170 6.37 19.07 -14.65
C GLU A 170 6.87 18.11 -13.57
N LYS A 171 5.99 17.70 -12.64
CA LYS A 171 6.30 16.83 -11.50
C LYS A 171 5.91 15.37 -11.71
N LYS A 172 5.25 15.00 -12.81
CA LYS A 172 4.78 13.61 -13.05
C LYS A 172 5.90 12.56 -13.07
N ARG A 173 7.13 12.95 -13.33
CA ARG A 173 8.30 12.06 -13.30
C ARG A 173 8.90 11.85 -11.91
N ILE A 174 8.59 12.73 -10.94
CA ILE A 174 9.17 12.69 -9.60
C ILE A 174 8.86 11.37 -8.87
N PRO A 175 7.60 10.85 -8.85
CA PRO A 175 7.28 9.60 -8.20
C PRO A 175 8.12 8.41 -8.72
N TYR A 176 8.29 8.33 -10.03
CA TYR A 176 9.10 7.28 -10.67
C TYR A 176 10.59 7.44 -10.37
N GLY A 177 11.09 8.67 -10.33
CA GLY A 177 12.47 8.98 -9.95
C GLY A 177 12.77 8.54 -8.51
N ILE A 178 11.88 8.84 -7.58
CA ILE A 178 11.98 8.41 -6.17
C ILE A 178 11.96 6.88 -6.09
N ALA A 179 10.99 6.24 -6.75
CA ALA A 179 10.86 4.78 -6.72
C ALA A 179 12.10 4.09 -7.31
N GLY A 180 12.61 4.57 -8.43
CA GLY A 180 13.85 4.06 -9.04
C GLY A 180 15.06 4.23 -8.13
N ALA A 181 15.22 5.41 -7.50
CA ALA A 181 16.31 5.68 -6.57
C ALA A 181 16.27 4.76 -5.35
N VAL A 182 15.08 4.49 -4.79
CA VAL A 182 14.91 3.55 -3.67
C VAL A 182 15.29 2.13 -4.06
N VAL A 183 14.89 1.67 -5.25
CA VAL A 183 15.27 0.33 -5.73
C VAL A 183 16.79 0.22 -5.92
N LEU A 184 17.42 1.22 -6.54
CA LEU A 184 18.86 1.27 -6.69
C LEU A 184 19.58 1.25 -5.34
N LEU A 185 19.14 2.08 -4.41
CA LEU A 185 19.69 2.14 -3.05
C LEU A 185 19.54 0.78 -2.34
N THR A 186 18.38 0.14 -2.45
CA THR A 186 18.12 -1.18 -1.87
C THR A 186 19.08 -2.23 -2.45
N GLY A 187 19.28 -2.23 -3.76
CA GLY A 187 20.21 -3.13 -4.44
C GLY A 187 21.66 -2.92 -3.99
N ILE A 188 22.08 -1.67 -3.86
CA ILE A 188 23.44 -1.33 -3.37
C ILE A 188 23.62 -1.77 -1.92
N LEU A 189 22.67 -1.45 -1.04
CA LEU A 189 22.76 -1.77 0.39
C LEU A 189 22.69 -3.27 0.66
N SER A 190 21.92 -4.02 -0.13
CA SER A 190 21.83 -5.47 0.03
C SER A 190 23.04 -6.22 -0.53
N LEU A 191 23.86 -5.59 -1.38
CA LEU A 191 24.95 -6.19 -2.13
C LEU A 191 24.53 -7.41 -2.97
N HIS A 192 23.24 -7.58 -3.24
CA HIS A 192 22.67 -8.69 -3.99
C HIS A 192 21.99 -8.21 -5.28
N LEU A 193 22.52 -8.63 -6.42
CA LEU A 193 21.95 -8.33 -7.74
C LEU A 193 20.52 -8.84 -7.89
N GLN A 194 20.17 -9.94 -7.21
CA GLN A 194 18.81 -10.49 -7.20
C GLN A 194 17.82 -9.54 -6.54
N VAL A 195 18.19 -8.87 -5.45
CA VAL A 195 17.33 -7.87 -4.78
C VAL A 195 17.10 -6.65 -5.67
N LEU A 196 18.14 -6.21 -6.39
CA LEU A 196 18.03 -5.14 -7.36
C LEU A 196 17.09 -5.51 -8.51
N ALA A 197 17.29 -6.67 -9.12
CA ALA A 197 16.42 -7.18 -10.19
C ALA A 197 14.98 -7.36 -9.72
N GLY A 198 14.80 -7.96 -8.54
CA GLY A 198 13.50 -8.11 -7.90
C GLY A 198 12.79 -6.78 -7.64
N GLY A 199 13.55 -5.77 -7.21
CA GLY A 199 13.03 -4.40 -7.03
C GLY A 199 12.50 -3.80 -8.33
N PHE A 200 13.21 -3.95 -9.45
CA PHE A 200 12.72 -3.50 -10.75
C PHE A 200 11.48 -4.27 -11.21
N VAL A 201 11.44 -5.59 -10.99
CA VAL A 201 10.24 -6.40 -11.29
C VAL A 201 9.04 -5.90 -10.48
N LEU A 202 9.23 -5.55 -9.22
CA LEU A 202 8.16 -4.98 -8.38
C LEU A 202 7.70 -3.60 -8.87
N LEU A 203 8.59 -2.75 -9.38
CA LEU A 203 8.17 -1.47 -9.99
C LEU A 203 7.38 -1.70 -11.29
N LEU A 204 7.76 -2.66 -12.11
CA LEU A 204 6.98 -3.04 -13.30
C LEU A 204 5.60 -3.60 -12.91
N ALA A 205 5.55 -4.42 -11.87
CA ALA A 205 4.28 -4.91 -11.33
C ALA A 205 3.41 -3.77 -10.80
N ALA A 206 4.00 -2.79 -10.11
CA ALA A 206 3.29 -1.59 -9.64
C ALA A 206 2.68 -0.79 -10.80
N GLU A 207 3.44 -0.57 -11.87
CA GLU A 207 2.95 0.10 -13.07
C GLU A 207 1.80 -0.68 -13.74
N LEU A 208 1.91 -2.01 -13.82
CA LEU A 208 0.84 -2.86 -14.36
C LEU A 208 -0.43 -2.78 -13.52
N ILE A 209 -0.30 -2.85 -12.19
CA ILE A 209 -1.41 -2.71 -11.24
C ILE A 209 -2.06 -1.34 -11.42
N LEU A 210 -1.27 -0.27 -11.51
CA LEU A 210 -1.78 1.08 -11.71
C LEU A 210 -2.60 1.18 -13.01
N ARG A 211 -2.11 0.63 -14.11
CA ARG A 211 -2.85 0.63 -15.40
C ARG A 211 -4.16 -0.13 -15.32
N ILE A 212 -4.16 -1.30 -14.66
CA ILE A 212 -5.38 -2.09 -14.48
C ILE A 212 -6.39 -1.34 -13.61
N GLN A 213 -5.96 -0.76 -12.50
CA GLN A 213 -6.82 -0.01 -11.59
C GLN A 213 -7.37 1.26 -12.24
N ARG A 214 -6.54 2.03 -12.96
CA ARG A 214 -7.00 3.18 -13.75
C ARG A 214 -8.12 2.79 -14.70
N HIS A 215 -7.94 1.70 -15.41
CA HIS A 215 -8.95 1.22 -16.36
C HIS A 215 -10.24 0.78 -15.67
N ALA A 216 -10.14 0.13 -14.51
CA ALA A 216 -11.28 -0.29 -13.71
C ALA A 216 -12.03 0.91 -13.12
N VAL A 217 -11.32 1.90 -12.57
CA VAL A 217 -11.91 3.13 -12.01
C VAL A 217 -12.68 3.90 -13.10
N ILE A 218 -12.08 4.13 -14.27
CA ILE A 218 -12.72 4.84 -15.38
C ILE A 218 -13.97 4.10 -15.87
N ARG A 219 -13.95 2.76 -15.93
CA ARG A 219 -15.09 1.98 -16.44
C ARG A 219 -16.26 1.82 -15.47
N HIS A 220 -16.00 1.71 -14.17
CA HIS A 220 -16.99 1.23 -13.20
C HIS A 220 -17.51 2.29 -12.24
N ALA A 221 -16.78 3.33 -12.00
CA ALA A 221 -17.10 4.29 -10.95
C ALA A 221 -17.65 5.62 -11.46
N GLY A 222 -17.45 5.96 -12.72
CA GLY A 222 -17.83 7.27 -13.27
C GLY A 222 -17.17 8.46 -12.57
N ARG A 223 -16.86 8.30 -11.28
CA ARG A 223 -16.11 9.26 -10.44
C ARG A 223 -15.33 8.49 -9.35
N PRO A 224 -14.02 8.68 -9.23
CA PRO A 224 -13.24 8.12 -8.14
C PRO A 224 -13.69 8.74 -6.81
N SER A 225 -13.93 7.92 -5.81
CA SER A 225 -14.26 8.37 -4.45
C SER A 225 -13.04 8.19 -3.54
N PRO A 226 -12.88 8.98 -2.44
CA PRO A 226 -11.79 8.79 -1.49
C PRO A 226 -11.70 7.36 -0.95
N ARG A 227 -12.86 6.70 -0.81
CA ARG A 227 -12.93 5.31 -0.36
C ARG A 227 -12.38 4.32 -1.38
N LEU A 228 -12.62 4.56 -2.68
CA LEU A 228 -12.04 3.72 -3.74
C LEU A 228 -10.52 3.87 -3.78
N PHE A 229 -10.01 5.08 -3.60
CA PHE A 229 -8.58 5.32 -3.50
C PHE A 229 -7.92 4.51 -2.37
N GLU A 230 -8.55 4.46 -1.19
CA GLU A 230 -8.04 3.67 -0.06
C GLU A 230 -8.10 2.16 -0.35
N ILE A 231 -9.19 1.68 -0.96
CA ILE A 231 -9.35 0.27 -1.34
C ILE A 231 -8.31 -0.14 -2.37
N ASP A 232 -8.18 0.64 -3.45
CA ASP A 232 -7.25 0.35 -4.54
C ASP A 232 -5.81 0.39 -4.06
N GLY A 233 -5.46 1.35 -3.20
CA GLY A 233 -4.16 1.41 -2.56
C GLY A 233 -3.88 0.21 -1.66
N TYR A 234 -4.85 -0.25 -0.90
CA TYR A 234 -4.73 -1.44 -0.05
C TYR A 234 -4.56 -2.73 -0.86
N LEU A 235 -5.33 -2.87 -1.94
CA LEU A 235 -5.22 -4.00 -2.85
C LEU A 235 -3.87 -4.00 -3.58
N ALA A 236 -3.41 -2.85 -4.05
CA ALA A 236 -2.09 -2.72 -4.67
C ALA A 236 -0.96 -3.14 -3.73
N GLU A 237 -1.00 -2.70 -2.47
CA GLU A 237 -0.05 -3.09 -1.44
C GLU A 237 -0.06 -4.60 -1.21
N THR A 238 -1.26 -5.20 -1.10
CA THR A 238 -1.41 -6.64 -0.91
C THR A 238 -0.85 -7.43 -2.09
N LEU A 239 -1.16 -7.02 -3.32
CA LEU A 239 -0.66 -7.65 -4.55
C LEU A 239 0.87 -7.55 -4.67
N LEU A 240 1.44 -6.40 -4.31
CA LEU A 240 2.89 -6.21 -4.32
C LEU A 240 3.60 -6.97 -3.20
N LEU A 241 2.98 -7.13 -2.03
CA LEU A 241 3.49 -8.03 -0.99
C LEU A 241 3.54 -9.47 -1.50
N LEU A 242 2.50 -9.95 -2.18
CA LEU A 242 2.49 -11.29 -2.77
C LEU A 242 3.54 -11.45 -3.88
N ALA A 243 3.69 -10.46 -4.76
CA ALA A 243 4.76 -10.44 -5.75
C ALA A 243 6.15 -10.40 -5.08
N GLY A 244 6.27 -9.71 -3.94
CA GLY A 244 7.48 -9.65 -3.13
C GLY A 244 7.95 -11.02 -2.64
N ILE A 245 7.04 -11.97 -2.36
CA ILE A 245 7.39 -13.35 -1.99
C ILE A 245 8.16 -14.04 -3.12
N ALA A 246 7.77 -13.78 -4.37
CA ALA A 246 8.37 -14.44 -5.54
C ALA A 246 9.77 -13.92 -5.85
N VAL A 247 10.09 -12.69 -5.44
CA VAL A 247 11.40 -12.05 -5.70
C VAL A 247 12.30 -12.00 -4.44
N ALA A 248 11.77 -12.33 -3.27
CA ALA A 248 12.52 -12.47 -2.02
C ALA A 248 13.28 -13.82 -1.97
#